data_0f9568a452503fe9e5015636d9dcae64
#
_entry.id   0f9568a452503fe9e5015636d9dcae64
#
_cell.length_a   1.000
_cell.length_b   1.000
_cell.length_c   1.000
_cell.angle_alpha   90.00
_cell.angle_beta   90.00
_cell.angle_gamma   90.00
#
_symmetry.space_group_name_H-M   'P 1'
#
loop_
_entity.id
_entity.type
_entity.pdbx_description
1 polymer ?
#
loop_
_entity_poly.entity_id
_entity_poly.type
_entity_poly.pdbx_seq_one_letter_code
_entity_poly.pdbx_strand_id
1 'polypeptide(L)'
;MVRVSPGRKLLERRIRAAKEGIDLLSVAQDLTTLRKKGERWRGKCPICGHGAHSDAFSLDDKLGLWHCFACGSGGDLVHLVELWGPFSVPEAVAWIGHRYGIELPKRPESWYRKQDRQARTRELMREERRNIHRRRIFRIFLPMLESIEDPKEREEETNKVWDSIKRWPLVD
;
A
#
# COMPACT_ATOMS: atom_id res chain seq x y z
N MET A 1 -3.09 29.63 0.36
CA MET A 1 -2.87 28.61 -0.71
C MET A 1 -2.39 27.31 -0.08
N VAL A 2 -3.20 26.27 -0.10
CA VAL A 2 -2.83 24.93 0.42
C VAL A 2 -1.86 24.29 -0.58
N ARG A 3 -0.62 24.03 -0.17
CA ARG A 3 0.36 23.30 -0.99
C ARG A 3 -0.04 21.83 -1.10
N VAL A 4 -0.60 21.43 -2.24
CA VAL A 4 -0.91 20.02 -2.53
C VAL A 4 0.39 19.24 -2.63
N SER A 5 0.51 18.14 -1.87
CA SER A 5 1.72 17.31 -1.87
C SER A 5 2.00 16.71 -3.27
N PRO A 6 3.28 16.54 -3.66
CA PRO A 6 3.63 15.95 -4.96
C PRO A 6 3.02 14.57 -5.21
N GLY A 7 2.83 13.78 -4.15
CA GLY A 7 2.17 12.47 -4.24
C GLY A 7 0.70 12.57 -4.63
N ARG A 8 -0.02 13.55 -4.09
CA ARG A 8 -1.43 13.79 -4.42
C ARG A 8 -1.60 14.24 -5.87
N LYS A 9 -0.77 15.15 -6.36
CA LYS A 9 -0.79 15.57 -7.77
C LYS A 9 -0.55 14.40 -8.74
N LEU A 10 0.36 13.49 -8.40
CA LEU A 10 0.61 12.32 -9.23
C LEU A 10 -0.60 11.38 -9.22
N LEU A 11 -1.21 11.14 -8.06
CA LEU A 11 -2.41 10.30 -7.97
C LEU A 11 -3.56 10.88 -8.80
N GLU A 12 -3.82 12.19 -8.72
CA GLU A 12 -4.82 12.88 -9.52
C GLU A 12 -4.57 12.69 -11.04
N ARG A 13 -3.30 12.80 -11.48
CA ARG A 13 -2.92 12.54 -12.88
C ARG A 13 -3.14 11.08 -13.29
N ARG A 14 -2.84 10.12 -12.42
CA ARG A 14 -3.07 8.70 -12.66
C ARG A 14 -4.55 8.35 -12.72
N ILE A 15 -5.37 8.91 -11.83
CA ILE A 15 -6.83 8.78 -11.86
C ILE A 15 -7.38 9.30 -13.18
N ARG A 16 -6.93 10.49 -13.63
CA ARG A 16 -7.34 11.05 -14.91
C ARG A 16 -6.97 10.14 -16.07
N ALA A 17 -5.71 9.68 -16.14
CA ALA A 17 -5.26 8.77 -17.19
C ALA A 17 -6.06 7.46 -17.23
N ALA A 18 -6.40 6.90 -16.06
CA ALA A 18 -7.24 5.71 -15.98
C ALA A 18 -8.65 5.97 -16.55
N LYS A 19 -9.28 7.11 -16.21
CA LYS A 19 -10.63 7.49 -16.71
C LYS A 19 -10.66 7.87 -18.19
N GLU A 20 -9.55 8.39 -18.73
CA GLU A 20 -9.41 8.71 -20.15
C GLU A 20 -9.11 7.45 -20.98
N GLY A 21 -8.46 6.45 -20.40
CA GLY A 21 -8.04 5.23 -21.09
C GLY A 21 -9.11 4.15 -21.22
N ILE A 22 -10.14 4.14 -20.33
CA ILE A 22 -11.23 3.16 -20.35
C ILE A 22 -12.51 3.78 -19.81
N ASP A 23 -13.64 3.44 -20.41
CA ASP A 23 -14.95 3.88 -19.93
C ASP A 23 -15.47 2.98 -18.79
N LEU A 24 -16.37 3.55 -17.99
CA LEU A 24 -16.98 2.86 -16.85
C LEU A 24 -17.80 1.63 -17.27
N LEU A 25 -18.46 1.69 -18.43
CA LEU A 25 -19.31 0.60 -18.91
C LEU A 25 -18.49 -0.64 -19.21
N SER A 26 -17.37 -0.48 -19.93
CA SER A 26 -16.45 -1.59 -20.24
C SER A 26 -15.96 -2.29 -18.98
N VAL A 27 -15.54 -1.53 -17.98
CA VAL A 27 -15.09 -2.11 -16.69
C VAL A 27 -16.25 -2.78 -15.97
N ALA A 28 -17.42 -2.17 -15.92
CA ALA A 28 -18.58 -2.74 -15.24
C ALA A 28 -19.08 -4.03 -15.92
N GLN A 29 -18.99 -4.13 -17.23
CA GLN A 29 -19.33 -5.36 -17.98
C GLN A 29 -18.37 -6.52 -17.70
N ASP A 30 -17.09 -6.24 -17.43
CA ASP A 30 -16.14 -7.26 -16.98
C ASP A 30 -16.47 -7.80 -15.57
N LEU A 31 -17.09 -6.95 -14.73
CA LEU A 31 -17.38 -7.30 -13.34
C LEU A 31 -18.76 -7.92 -13.15
N THR A 32 -19.72 -7.60 -14.02
CA THR A 32 -21.11 -8.06 -13.89
C THR A 32 -21.86 -8.01 -15.21
N THR A 33 -22.93 -8.80 -15.31
CA THR A 33 -23.80 -8.78 -16.49
C THR A 33 -24.73 -7.57 -16.44
N LEU A 34 -24.66 -6.71 -17.48
CA LEU A 34 -25.47 -5.52 -17.62
C LEU A 34 -26.42 -5.62 -18.84
N ARG A 35 -27.58 -5.07 -18.69
CA ARG A 35 -28.59 -4.95 -19.79
C ARG A 35 -28.97 -3.49 -19.98
N LYS A 36 -29.06 -3.05 -21.21
CA LYS A 36 -29.50 -1.70 -21.54
C LYS A 36 -31.00 -1.56 -21.28
N LYS A 37 -31.39 -0.55 -20.49
CA LYS A 37 -32.79 -0.24 -20.17
C LYS A 37 -33.00 1.26 -20.30
N GLY A 38 -33.53 1.66 -21.46
CA GLY A 38 -33.61 3.07 -21.86
C GLY A 38 -32.20 3.66 -22.06
N GLU A 39 -31.92 4.77 -21.41
CA GLU A 39 -30.60 5.45 -21.46
C GLU A 39 -29.58 4.92 -20.46
N ARG A 40 -29.94 3.98 -19.58
CA ARG A 40 -29.11 3.45 -18.55
C ARG A 40 -28.84 1.96 -18.69
N TRP A 41 -27.73 1.50 -18.12
CA TRP A 41 -27.42 0.10 -17.97
C TRP A 41 -27.85 -0.39 -16.60
N ARG A 42 -28.44 -1.58 -16.52
CA ARG A 42 -28.97 -2.19 -15.30
C ARG A 42 -28.48 -3.62 -15.14
N GLY A 43 -28.29 -4.05 -13.89
CA GLY A 43 -27.93 -5.42 -13.62
C GLY A 43 -27.69 -5.71 -12.14
N LYS A 44 -26.98 -6.81 -11.90
CA LYS A 44 -26.57 -7.23 -10.56
C LYS A 44 -25.43 -6.34 -10.06
N CYS A 45 -25.46 -5.94 -8.78
CA CYS A 45 -24.37 -5.18 -8.20
C CYS A 45 -23.14 -6.06 -7.98
N PRO A 46 -21.95 -5.70 -8.51
CA PRO A 46 -20.74 -6.49 -8.34
C PRO A 46 -20.16 -6.40 -6.92
N ILE A 47 -20.61 -5.44 -6.10
CA ILE A 47 -20.12 -5.20 -4.76
C ILE A 47 -20.93 -6.00 -3.73
N CYS A 48 -22.24 -5.77 -3.67
CA CYS A 48 -23.07 -6.44 -2.66
C CYS A 48 -23.69 -7.75 -3.13
N GLY A 49 -23.57 -8.08 -4.40
CA GLY A 49 -24.12 -9.31 -4.96
C GLY A 49 -25.67 -9.36 -5.02
N HIS A 50 -26.37 -8.35 -4.48
CA HIS A 50 -27.81 -8.29 -4.51
C HIS A 50 -28.29 -7.96 -5.91
N GLY A 51 -29.41 -8.57 -6.31
CA GLY A 51 -30.06 -8.25 -7.57
C GLY A 51 -29.94 -9.32 -8.66
N ALA A 52 -29.83 -10.63 -8.29
CA ALA A 52 -29.92 -11.70 -9.29
C ALA A 52 -31.23 -11.60 -10.14
N HIS A 53 -32.29 -11.02 -9.55
CA HIS A 53 -33.57 -10.75 -10.19
C HIS A 53 -33.98 -9.27 -10.17
N SER A 54 -33.12 -8.37 -9.66
CA SER A 54 -33.39 -6.94 -9.58
C SER A 54 -32.32 -6.13 -10.28
N ASP A 55 -32.73 -5.16 -11.08
CA ASP A 55 -31.86 -4.16 -11.72
C ASP A 55 -31.36 -3.12 -10.69
N ALA A 56 -30.84 -3.58 -9.54
CA ALA A 56 -30.44 -2.71 -8.45
C ALA A 56 -29.20 -1.86 -8.79
N PHE A 57 -28.30 -2.40 -9.59
CA PHE A 57 -27.16 -1.66 -10.10
C PHE A 57 -27.58 -0.86 -11.35
N SER A 58 -27.32 0.43 -11.33
CA SER A 58 -27.62 1.35 -12.41
C SER A 58 -26.37 2.11 -12.82
N LEU A 59 -26.05 2.13 -14.10
CA LEU A 59 -24.91 2.84 -14.65
C LEU A 59 -25.42 3.82 -15.74
N ASP A 60 -24.92 5.04 -15.66
CA ASP A 60 -25.09 6.10 -16.65
C ASP A 60 -23.76 6.25 -17.40
N ASP A 61 -23.73 5.76 -18.62
CA ASP A 61 -22.56 5.76 -19.47
C ASP A 61 -22.11 7.17 -19.88
N LYS A 62 -23.08 8.05 -20.14
CA LYS A 62 -22.81 9.44 -20.53
C LYS A 62 -22.18 10.25 -19.42
N LEU A 63 -22.61 10.02 -18.18
CA LEU A 63 -22.08 10.69 -17.00
C LEU A 63 -20.85 9.99 -16.42
N GLY A 64 -20.57 8.73 -16.78
CA GLY A 64 -19.53 7.92 -16.20
C GLY A 64 -19.76 7.65 -14.70
N LEU A 65 -21.02 7.51 -14.29
CA LEU A 65 -21.44 7.30 -12.91
C LEU A 65 -22.30 6.06 -12.76
N TRP A 66 -22.20 5.43 -11.61
CA TRP A 66 -23.01 4.29 -11.23
C TRP A 66 -23.60 4.45 -9.83
N HIS A 67 -24.69 3.75 -9.58
CA HIS A 67 -25.33 3.69 -8.27
C HIS A 67 -26.01 2.34 -8.08
N CYS A 68 -25.94 1.77 -6.87
CA CYS A 68 -26.68 0.57 -6.49
C CYS A 68 -27.78 0.94 -5.49
N PHE A 69 -29.03 0.71 -5.87
CA PHE A 69 -30.20 0.99 -5.03
C PHE A 69 -30.38 -0.02 -3.89
N ALA A 70 -29.66 -1.15 -3.89
CA ALA A 70 -29.72 -2.15 -2.83
C ALA A 70 -28.77 -1.86 -1.67
N CYS A 71 -27.52 -1.47 -1.96
CA CYS A 71 -26.52 -1.16 -0.93
C CYS A 71 -26.26 0.32 -0.73
N GLY A 72 -26.85 1.20 -1.57
CA GLY A 72 -26.66 2.64 -1.50
C GLY A 72 -25.29 3.15 -2.00
N SER A 73 -24.41 2.25 -2.43
CA SER A 73 -23.09 2.63 -2.96
C SER A 73 -23.22 3.20 -4.36
N GLY A 74 -22.35 4.17 -4.69
CA GLY A 74 -22.32 4.79 -6.01
C GLY A 74 -21.05 5.61 -6.19
N GLY A 75 -20.71 5.92 -7.43
CA GLY A 75 -19.51 6.70 -7.73
C GLY A 75 -19.08 6.61 -9.19
N ASP A 76 -17.80 6.78 -9.41
CA ASP A 76 -17.14 6.70 -10.71
C ASP A 76 -16.43 5.35 -10.93
N LEU A 77 -15.69 5.26 -12.04
CA LEU A 77 -14.88 4.09 -12.40
C LEU A 77 -13.94 3.63 -11.28
N VAL A 78 -13.17 4.55 -10.72
CA VAL A 78 -12.15 4.21 -9.72
C VAL A 78 -12.81 3.72 -8.44
N HIS A 79 -13.90 4.38 -8.04
CA HIS A 79 -14.64 3.97 -6.85
C HIS A 79 -15.36 2.62 -7.01
N LEU A 80 -15.78 2.27 -8.24
CA LEU A 80 -16.33 0.95 -8.52
C LEU A 80 -15.29 -0.15 -8.25
N VAL A 81 -14.08 0.02 -8.77
CA VAL A 81 -12.99 -0.96 -8.62
C VAL A 81 -12.50 -1.01 -7.17
N GLU A 82 -12.40 0.14 -6.49
CA GLU A 82 -12.04 0.24 -5.06
C GLU A 82 -13.00 -0.58 -4.19
N LEU A 83 -14.31 -0.44 -4.38
CA LEU A 83 -15.32 -1.16 -3.60
C LEU A 83 -15.50 -2.62 -4.03
N TRP A 84 -15.25 -2.95 -5.29
CA TRP A 84 -15.34 -4.33 -5.79
C TRP A 84 -14.21 -5.20 -5.28
N GLY A 85 -12.98 -4.67 -5.24
CA GLY A 85 -11.82 -5.33 -4.68
C GLY A 85 -11.45 -4.72 -3.32
N PRO A 86 -10.63 -5.37 -2.49
CA PRO A 86 -10.14 -4.80 -1.24
C PRO A 86 -8.98 -3.80 -1.54
N PHE A 87 -9.23 -2.82 -2.40
CA PHE A 87 -8.23 -1.89 -2.89
C PHE A 87 -8.35 -0.51 -2.25
N SER A 88 -7.22 0.14 -2.00
CA SER A 88 -7.15 1.59 -1.85
C SER A 88 -7.24 2.28 -3.21
N VAL A 89 -7.57 3.57 -3.26
CA VAL A 89 -7.64 4.35 -4.52
C VAL A 89 -6.38 4.21 -5.39
N PRO A 90 -5.14 4.30 -4.87
CA PRO A 90 -3.94 4.09 -5.68
C PRO A 90 -3.82 2.67 -6.26
N GLU A 91 -4.27 1.66 -5.52
CA GLU A 91 -4.26 0.26 -5.96
C GLU A 91 -5.33 0.00 -7.02
N ALA A 92 -6.55 0.53 -6.84
CA ALA A 92 -7.62 0.47 -7.83
C ALA A 92 -7.16 1.08 -9.17
N VAL A 93 -6.53 2.25 -9.14
CA VAL A 93 -5.97 2.88 -10.34
C VAL A 93 -4.86 2.04 -10.97
N ALA A 94 -3.99 1.43 -10.16
CA ALA A 94 -2.94 0.55 -10.65
C ALA A 94 -3.52 -0.71 -11.29
N TRP A 95 -4.54 -1.31 -10.69
CA TRP A 95 -5.26 -2.46 -11.22
C TRP A 95 -5.90 -2.15 -12.58
N ILE A 96 -6.61 -0.99 -12.71
CA ILE A 96 -7.18 -0.54 -13.97
C ILE A 96 -6.09 -0.41 -15.04
N GLY A 97 -4.99 0.27 -14.73
CA GLY A 97 -3.87 0.43 -15.65
C GLY A 97 -3.31 -0.90 -16.15
N HIS A 98 -3.09 -1.84 -15.25
CA HIS A 98 -2.58 -3.16 -15.59
C HIS A 98 -3.60 -4.00 -16.38
N ARG A 99 -4.85 -4.04 -15.94
CA ARG A 99 -5.91 -4.87 -16.55
C ARG A 99 -6.23 -4.46 -17.98
N TYR A 100 -6.22 -3.15 -18.26
CA TYR A 100 -6.61 -2.58 -19.55
C TYR A 100 -5.45 -2.03 -20.37
N GLY A 101 -4.22 -2.27 -19.95
CA GLY A 101 -3.01 -1.84 -20.67
C GLY A 101 -2.84 -0.31 -20.76
N ILE A 102 -3.38 0.43 -19.79
CA ILE A 102 -3.31 1.90 -19.77
C ILE A 102 -1.97 2.33 -19.18
N GLU A 103 -1.22 3.13 -19.92
CA GLU A 103 0.05 3.67 -19.42
C GLU A 103 -0.19 4.79 -18.40
N LEU A 104 -0.01 4.46 -17.13
CA LEU A 104 -0.18 5.40 -16.04
C LEU A 104 1.08 6.24 -15.83
N PRO A 105 0.95 7.56 -15.52
CA PRO A 105 2.07 8.41 -15.20
C PRO A 105 2.96 7.82 -14.11
N LYS A 106 4.26 7.67 -14.40
CA LYS A 106 5.26 7.15 -13.47
C LYS A 106 5.73 8.25 -12.51
N ARG A 107 6.19 7.86 -11.34
CA ARG A 107 6.86 8.79 -10.43
C ARG A 107 8.22 9.18 -11.02
N PRO A 108 8.67 10.44 -10.86
CA PRO A 108 10.01 10.82 -11.27
C PRO A 108 11.06 9.95 -10.59
N GLU A 109 12.14 9.63 -11.29
CA GLU A 109 13.24 8.82 -10.74
C GLU A 109 13.85 9.45 -9.48
N SER A 110 13.90 10.77 -9.42
CA SER A 110 14.34 11.52 -8.24
C SER A 110 13.54 11.20 -6.97
N TRP A 111 12.26 10.81 -7.12
CA TRP A 111 11.42 10.41 -6.00
C TRP A 111 11.85 9.06 -5.43
N TYR A 112 12.17 8.09 -6.30
CA TYR A 112 12.68 6.77 -5.88
C TYR A 112 14.03 6.91 -5.18
N ARG A 113 14.95 7.67 -5.75
CA ARG A 113 16.27 7.95 -5.14
C ARG A 113 16.14 8.59 -3.76
N LYS A 114 15.17 9.50 -3.57
CA LYS A 114 14.90 10.12 -2.26
C LYS A 114 14.38 9.11 -1.25
N GLN A 115 13.48 8.20 -1.66
CA GLN A 115 12.96 7.15 -0.79
C GLN A 115 14.04 6.16 -0.39
N ASP A 116 14.85 5.70 -1.33
CA ASP A 116 15.97 4.79 -1.06
C ASP A 116 16.98 5.42 -0.09
N ARG A 117 17.30 6.70 -0.30
CA ARG A 117 18.16 7.43 0.64
C ARG A 117 17.56 7.52 2.03
N GLN A 118 16.27 7.81 2.13
CA GLN A 118 15.57 7.87 3.43
C GLN A 118 15.48 6.49 4.10
N ALA A 119 15.23 5.43 3.32
CA ALA A 119 15.20 4.06 3.83
C ALA A 119 16.56 3.66 4.38
N ARG A 120 17.66 3.88 3.64
CA ARG A 120 19.03 3.64 4.11
C ARG A 120 19.37 4.42 5.37
N THR A 121 18.98 5.70 5.43
CA THR A 121 19.22 6.52 6.63
C THR A 121 18.47 5.96 7.84
N ARG A 122 17.20 5.53 7.66
CA ARG A 122 16.41 4.92 8.75
C ARG A 122 17.03 3.60 9.23
N GLU A 123 17.54 2.79 8.30
CA GLU A 123 18.19 1.52 8.62
C GLU A 123 19.48 1.74 9.42
N LEU A 124 20.33 2.68 8.97
CA LEU A 124 21.54 3.07 9.69
C LEU A 124 21.23 3.57 11.11
N MET A 125 20.20 4.42 11.27
CA MET A 125 19.77 4.90 12.57
C MET A 125 19.22 3.79 13.48
N ARG A 126 18.52 2.81 12.90
CA ARG A 126 18.06 1.63 13.65
C ARG A 126 19.23 0.77 14.10
N GLU A 127 20.21 0.56 13.23
CA GLU A 127 21.41 -0.21 13.56
C GLU A 127 22.25 0.48 14.65
N GLU A 128 22.42 1.79 14.55
CA GLU A 128 23.11 2.58 15.57
C GLU A 128 22.42 2.50 16.93
N ARG A 129 21.08 2.63 16.98
CA ARG A 129 20.29 2.41 18.22
C ARG A 129 20.51 1.01 18.79
N ARG A 130 20.51 -0.03 17.94
CA ARG A 130 20.78 -1.41 18.34
C ARG A 130 22.18 -1.54 18.95
N ASN A 131 23.19 -0.94 18.33
CA ASN A 131 24.56 -0.98 18.80
C ASN A 131 24.74 -0.25 20.14
N ILE A 132 24.11 0.91 20.32
CA ILE A 132 24.09 1.63 21.60
C ILE A 132 23.45 0.76 22.70
N HIS A 133 22.32 0.13 22.40
CA HIS A 133 21.62 -0.73 23.36
C HIS A 133 22.48 -1.95 23.73
N ARG A 134 23.08 -2.63 22.73
CA ARG A 134 24.00 -3.75 22.96
C ARG A 134 25.19 -3.35 23.82
N ARG A 135 25.80 -2.19 23.57
CA ARG A 135 26.91 -1.67 24.39
C ARG A 135 26.48 -1.39 25.83
N ARG A 136 25.24 -0.88 26.02
CA ARG A 136 24.70 -0.66 27.38
C ARG A 136 24.53 -1.98 28.14
N ILE A 137 23.95 -3.00 27.49
CA ILE A 137 23.81 -4.33 28.10
C ILE A 137 25.19 -4.92 28.38
N PHE A 138 26.12 -4.90 27.44
CA PHE A 138 27.47 -5.43 27.62
C PHE A 138 28.17 -4.80 28.82
N ARG A 139 27.96 -3.51 29.05
CA ARG A 139 28.55 -2.81 30.21
C ARG A 139 28.13 -3.40 31.55
N ILE A 140 26.98 -4.06 31.65
CA ILE A 140 26.52 -4.72 32.88
C ILE A 140 27.39 -5.94 33.20
N PHE A 141 27.96 -6.60 32.18
CA PHE A 141 28.82 -7.77 32.32
C PHE A 141 30.29 -7.42 32.52
N LEU A 142 30.69 -6.19 32.28
CA LEU A 142 32.10 -5.77 32.41
C LEU A 142 32.74 -6.11 33.77
N PRO A 143 32.11 -5.84 34.93
CA PRO A 143 32.72 -6.16 36.22
C PRO A 143 32.98 -7.65 36.41
N MET A 144 32.10 -8.50 35.89
CA MET A 144 32.25 -9.95 35.90
C MET A 144 33.44 -10.38 35.00
N LEU A 145 33.51 -9.83 33.78
CA LEU A 145 34.59 -10.15 32.85
C LEU A 145 35.96 -9.65 33.33
N GLU A 146 35.98 -8.50 33.96
CA GLU A 146 37.23 -7.93 34.56
C GLU A 146 37.74 -8.73 35.77
N SER A 147 36.89 -9.49 36.45
CA SER A 147 37.27 -10.35 37.55
C SER A 147 37.96 -11.67 37.13
N ILE A 148 37.95 -12.02 35.85
CA ILE A 148 38.61 -13.20 35.30
C ILE A 148 40.12 -12.88 35.17
N GLU A 149 40.96 -13.61 35.90
CA GLU A 149 42.41 -13.36 35.93
C GLU A 149 43.10 -13.83 34.64
N ASP A 150 42.72 -15.01 34.10
CA ASP A 150 43.28 -15.56 32.86
C ASP A 150 42.82 -14.75 31.63
N PRO A 151 43.76 -14.16 30.85
CA PRO A 151 43.42 -13.37 29.67
C PRO A 151 42.73 -14.16 28.60
N LYS A 152 42.99 -15.44 28.38
CA LYS A 152 42.35 -16.29 27.36
C LYS A 152 40.93 -16.62 27.75
N GLU A 153 40.72 -17.02 29.02
CA GLU A 153 39.39 -17.28 29.55
C GLU A 153 38.50 -16.01 29.48
N ARG A 154 39.06 -14.87 29.81
CA ARG A 154 38.39 -13.56 29.71
C ARG A 154 37.97 -13.25 28.29
N GLU A 155 38.83 -13.50 27.29
CA GLU A 155 38.52 -13.28 25.88
C GLU A 155 37.39 -14.22 25.41
N GLU A 156 37.44 -15.49 25.78
CA GLU A 156 36.39 -16.48 25.45
C GLU A 156 35.04 -16.10 26.05
N GLU A 157 34.98 -15.72 27.31
CA GLU A 157 33.74 -15.31 27.97
C GLU A 157 33.22 -13.98 27.41
N THR A 158 34.12 -13.03 27.09
CA THR A 158 33.72 -11.79 26.39
C THR A 158 33.05 -12.07 25.07
N ASN A 159 33.58 -12.99 24.28
CA ASN A 159 32.98 -13.37 22.99
C ASN A 159 31.60 -14.06 23.16
N LYS A 160 31.49 -14.97 24.15
CA LYS A 160 30.20 -15.62 24.48
C LYS A 160 29.12 -14.60 24.89
N VAL A 161 29.47 -13.64 25.72
CA VAL A 161 28.56 -12.55 26.14
C VAL A 161 28.13 -11.72 24.93
N TRP A 162 29.06 -11.31 24.07
CA TRP A 162 28.74 -10.56 22.86
C TRP A 162 27.82 -11.34 21.93
N ASP A 163 28.06 -12.60 21.70
CA ASP A 163 27.22 -13.43 20.81
C ASP A 163 25.84 -13.68 21.39
N SER A 164 25.73 -13.78 22.70
CA SER A 164 24.45 -13.84 23.38
C SER A 164 23.65 -12.52 23.20
N ILE A 165 24.29 -11.39 23.41
CA ILE A 165 23.68 -10.05 23.25
C ILE A 165 23.24 -9.81 21.80
N LYS A 166 23.99 -10.26 20.79
CA LYS A 166 23.62 -10.16 19.38
C LYS A 166 22.34 -10.92 19.04
N ARG A 167 22.10 -12.06 19.71
CA ARG A 167 20.90 -12.92 19.51
C ARG A 167 19.66 -12.45 20.28
N TRP A 168 19.84 -11.54 21.24
CA TRP A 168 18.70 -11.08 22.06
C TRP A 168 17.71 -10.28 21.22
N PRO A 169 16.40 -10.61 21.27
CA PRO A 169 15.40 -9.82 20.61
C PRO A 169 15.38 -8.43 21.24
N LEU A 170 15.57 -7.42 20.37
CA LEU A 170 15.42 -6.04 20.81
C LEU A 170 13.92 -5.79 20.94
N VAL A 171 13.50 -5.47 22.14
CA VAL A 171 12.16 -4.93 22.36
C VAL A 171 12.18 -3.52 21.76
N ASP A 172 11.31 -3.30 20.75
CA ASP A 172 11.10 -1.99 20.12
C ASP A 172 10.50 -0.97 21.09
#